data_8fcebfdc5169e6d35fcdae0aa02b6138
#
_entry.id   8fcebfdc5169e6d35fcdae0aa02b6138
#
_cell.length_a   1.000
_cell.length_b   1.000
_cell.length_c   1.000
_cell.angle_alpha   90.00
_cell.angle_beta   90.00
_cell.angle_gamma   90.00
#
_symmetry.space_group_name_H-M   'P 1'
#
loop_
_entity.id
_entity.type
_entity.pdbx_description
1 polymer ?
#
loop_
_entity_poly.entity_id
_entity_poly.type
_entity_poly.pdbx_seq_one_letter_code
_entity_poly.pdbx_strand_id
1 'polypeptide(L)'
;MNMCGNIKNIYYFCTLKLSNRNKIMRNIAILGSTGSIGRQTLEVCAEHPDLFSVYAITANRSADLIIEQARQFHPEVVVIADETYYDKVSEALSDLPIKVWTGPESLCQVVTAEPIDMVVTAMVGFAGLRPTVAAIKAQKMLALANKETLVVAGQLIEGLCAEYQVTILPVDSEHSAIFQCLQGESIARGCFPWLANDNANPEKPHYLDNPIDKLIITASGGPFRTFTMEQMRDVTAAQALKHPNWDMGAKITIDSASMMNKGFEVIEARWLFGMNTDQIEVAVHPQSIVHSMVQFSDGAIKAQLGCPDMKVPIAYALSYPDRMPSQINGKLRIEDYAHLTFERPDLERFPNLRLAFDALAAGGDRTCVLNAANEVTNEAFRRGQCKFLQMAEVNEKTVAAMPFVASPSLEDYFEIDAEARIKAREILGL
;
A
#
# COMPACT_ATOMS: atom_id res chain seq x y z
N MET A 1 7.99 -23.90 38.83
CA MET A 1 6.55 -24.19 38.72
C MET A 1 5.99 -23.36 37.58
N ASN A 2 5.72 -24.05 36.49
CA ASN A 2 4.83 -23.79 35.39
C ASN A 2 4.53 -22.36 34.94
N MET A 3 5.35 -21.85 33.99
CA MET A 3 4.94 -20.81 33.03
C MET A 3 4.82 -21.37 31.58
N CYS A 4 4.73 -22.67 31.39
CA CYS A 4 4.56 -23.31 30.08
C CYS A 4 3.09 -23.53 29.64
N GLY A 5 2.11 -23.06 30.42
CA GLY A 5 0.69 -23.36 30.18
C GLY A 5 -0.01 -22.43 29.13
N ASN A 6 0.47 -21.22 28.93
CA ASN A 6 -0.27 -20.22 28.15
C ASN A 6 0.08 -20.15 26.64
N ILE A 7 1.24 -20.65 26.23
CA ILE A 7 1.67 -20.57 24.82
C ILE A 7 0.92 -21.59 23.95
N LYS A 8 0.61 -22.77 24.48
CA LYS A 8 -0.18 -23.79 23.75
C LYS A 8 -1.63 -23.37 23.44
N ASN A 9 -2.22 -22.52 24.28
CA ASN A 9 -3.59 -22.06 24.06
C ASN A 9 -3.69 -21.00 22.95
N ILE A 10 -2.67 -20.18 22.74
CA ILE A 10 -2.64 -19.17 21.65
C ILE A 10 -2.49 -19.86 20.29
N TYR A 11 -1.65 -20.89 20.20
CA TYR A 11 -1.52 -21.74 19.01
C TYR A 11 -2.84 -22.45 18.65
N TYR A 12 -3.54 -22.95 19.65
CA TYR A 12 -4.82 -23.63 19.45
C TYR A 12 -5.92 -22.68 18.95
N PHE A 13 -5.91 -21.41 19.36
CA PHE A 13 -6.88 -20.39 18.92
C PHE A 13 -6.63 -19.91 17.49
N CYS A 14 -5.38 -19.71 17.06
CA CYS A 14 -5.07 -19.37 15.66
C CYS A 14 -5.35 -20.54 14.71
N THR A 15 -4.95 -21.76 15.06
CA THR A 15 -5.22 -22.97 14.25
C THR A 15 -6.69 -23.39 14.30
N LEU A 16 -7.40 -23.18 15.40
CA LEU A 16 -8.84 -23.47 15.47
C LEU A 16 -9.70 -22.46 14.71
N LYS A 17 -9.33 -21.18 14.65
CA LYS A 17 -9.98 -20.22 13.72
C LYS A 17 -9.73 -20.58 12.26
N LEU A 18 -8.62 -21.24 11.95
CA LEU A 18 -8.29 -21.73 10.61
C LEU A 18 -8.86 -23.13 10.30
N SER A 19 -9.14 -23.97 11.31
CA SER A 19 -9.59 -25.36 11.12
C SER A 19 -11.11 -25.56 11.16
N ASN A 20 -11.89 -24.65 11.71
CA ASN A 20 -13.35 -24.63 11.55
C ASN A 20 -13.68 -23.92 10.23
N ARG A 21 -13.57 -24.64 9.11
CA ARG A 21 -14.02 -24.25 7.76
C ARG A 21 -15.56 -24.26 7.61
N ASN A 22 -16.28 -23.73 8.56
CA ASN A 22 -17.52 -23.07 8.23
C ASN A 22 -17.12 -21.77 7.54
N LYS A 23 -17.51 -21.57 6.28
CA LYS A 23 -17.32 -20.32 5.54
C LYS A 23 -17.84 -19.16 6.41
N ILE A 24 -16.96 -18.54 7.19
CA ILE A 24 -17.32 -17.36 7.97
C ILE A 24 -17.20 -16.20 6.99
N MET A 25 -18.32 -15.59 6.69
CA MET A 25 -18.39 -14.38 5.88
C MET A 25 -17.60 -13.27 6.60
N ARG A 26 -16.62 -12.66 5.89
CA ARG A 26 -15.81 -11.56 6.43
C ARG A 26 -16.53 -10.24 6.27
N ASN A 27 -16.60 -9.46 7.33
CA ASN A 27 -17.10 -8.09 7.31
C ASN A 27 -15.96 -7.13 6.94
N ILE A 28 -16.10 -6.44 5.82
CA ILE A 28 -15.07 -5.58 5.24
C ILE A 28 -15.45 -4.10 5.42
N ALA A 29 -14.54 -3.31 5.94
CA ALA A 29 -14.61 -1.85 5.85
C ALA A 29 -13.67 -1.36 4.75
N ILE A 30 -14.14 -0.47 3.87
CA ILE A 30 -13.37 0.06 2.75
C ILE A 30 -13.17 1.57 2.94
N LEU A 31 -11.95 1.96 3.29
CA LEU A 31 -11.56 3.36 3.36
C LEU A 31 -11.23 3.87 1.96
N GLY A 32 -12.05 4.79 1.42
CA GLY A 32 -11.87 5.31 0.07
C GLY A 32 -12.51 4.44 -1.01
N SER A 33 -13.74 3.96 -0.79
CA SER A 33 -14.48 3.07 -1.69
C SER A 33 -14.72 3.66 -3.10
N THR A 34 -14.72 4.96 -3.23
CA THR A 34 -14.95 5.68 -4.50
C THR A 34 -13.68 5.81 -5.37
N GLY A 35 -12.50 5.49 -4.81
CA GLY A 35 -11.23 5.46 -5.53
C GLY A 35 -11.08 4.22 -6.43
N SER A 36 -9.99 4.18 -7.22
CA SER A 36 -9.74 3.04 -8.13
C SER A 36 -9.69 1.70 -7.40
N ILE A 37 -8.90 1.60 -6.33
CA ILE A 37 -8.76 0.37 -5.54
C ILE A 37 -10.06 0.05 -4.80
N GLY A 38 -10.72 1.06 -4.21
CA GLY A 38 -11.96 0.85 -3.48
C GLY A 38 -13.08 0.30 -4.38
N ARG A 39 -13.22 0.81 -5.62
CA ARG A 39 -14.19 0.28 -6.60
C ARG A 39 -13.88 -1.16 -6.97
N GLN A 40 -12.63 -1.48 -7.28
CA GLN A 40 -12.23 -2.85 -7.60
C GLN A 40 -12.40 -3.79 -6.39
N THR A 41 -12.21 -3.30 -5.16
CA THR A 41 -12.52 -4.06 -3.94
C THR A 41 -14.00 -4.39 -3.85
N LEU A 42 -14.87 -3.42 -4.13
CA LEU A 42 -16.33 -3.66 -4.17
C LEU A 42 -16.72 -4.65 -5.26
N GLU A 43 -16.10 -4.60 -6.44
CA GLU A 43 -16.32 -5.56 -7.51
C GLU A 43 -15.93 -6.98 -7.06
N VAL A 44 -14.76 -7.15 -6.40
CA VAL A 44 -14.34 -8.43 -5.85
C VAL A 44 -15.32 -8.94 -4.77
N CYS A 45 -15.80 -8.06 -3.90
CA CYS A 45 -16.83 -8.43 -2.90
C CYS A 45 -18.15 -8.87 -3.58
N ALA A 46 -18.56 -8.19 -4.66
CA ALA A 46 -19.77 -8.54 -5.41
C ALA A 46 -19.67 -9.89 -6.15
N GLU A 47 -18.47 -10.30 -6.57
CA GLU A 47 -18.21 -11.61 -7.17
C GLU A 47 -18.38 -12.76 -6.14
N HIS A 48 -18.21 -12.47 -4.84
CA HIS A 48 -18.21 -13.45 -3.76
C HIS A 48 -19.07 -13.02 -2.55
N PRO A 49 -20.39 -12.81 -2.75
CA PRO A 49 -21.28 -12.35 -1.69
C PRO A 49 -21.48 -13.39 -0.56
N ASP A 50 -21.07 -14.63 -0.78
CA ASP A 50 -21.05 -15.70 0.22
C ASP A 50 -19.80 -15.67 1.12
N LEU A 51 -18.78 -14.88 0.76
CA LEU A 51 -17.52 -14.76 1.49
C LEU A 51 -17.35 -13.39 2.15
N PHE A 52 -17.90 -12.33 1.55
CA PHE A 52 -17.66 -10.96 1.98
C PHE A 52 -18.97 -10.19 2.17
N SER A 53 -19.06 -9.50 3.31
CA SER A 53 -20.07 -8.50 3.59
C SER A 53 -19.40 -7.13 3.66
N VAL A 54 -19.89 -6.16 2.92
CA VAL A 54 -19.40 -4.77 2.98
C VAL A 54 -20.06 -4.08 4.16
N TYR A 55 -19.38 -4.01 5.30
CA TYR A 55 -19.89 -3.40 6.52
C TYR A 55 -19.87 -1.87 6.48
N ALA A 56 -18.77 -1.30 5.95
CA ALA A 56 -18.64 0.15 5.89
C ALA A 56 -17.91 0.59 4.61
N ILE A 57 -18.36 1.71 4.06
CA ILE A 57 -17.71 2.39 2.93
C ILE A 57 -17.47 3.85 3.27
N THR A 58 -16.36 4.40 2.77
CA THR A 58 -16.03 5.80 3.02
C THR A 58 -15.62 6.53 1.75
N ALA A 59 -15.92 7.83 1.70
CA ALA A 59 -15.43 8.74 0.67
C ALA A 59 -15.10 10.11 1.28
N ASN A 60 -14.30 10.91 0.58
CA ASN A 60 -14.07 12.29 0.98
C ASN A 60 -15.20 13.21 0.47
N ARG A 61 -15.31 13.39 -0.87
CA ARG A 61 -16.23 14.33 -1.52
C ARG A 61 -17.16 13.70 -2.56
N SER A 62 -16.93 12.44 -2.92
CA SER A 62 -17.65 11.76 -3.99
C SER A 62 -19.05 11.32 -3.55
N ALA A 63 -19.92 12.29 -3.21
CA ALA A 63 -21.24 12.04 -2.63
C ALA A 63 -22.13 11.18 -3.55
N ASP A 64 -22.20 11.49 -4.84
CA ASP A 64 -23.08 10.75 -5.77
C ASP A 64 -22.65 9.27 -5.87
N LEU A 65 -21.36 9.02 -6.04
CA LEU A 65 -20.85 7.66 -6.19
C LEU A 65 -20.97 6.84 -4.89
N ILE A 66 -20.75 7.45 -3.71
CA ILE A 66 -20.91 6.71 -2.46
C ILE A 66 -22.37 6.38 -2.16
N ILE A 67 -23.32 7.23 -2.60
CA ILE A 67 -24.76 6.95 -2.53
C ILE A 67 -25.12 5.74 -3.41
N GLU A 68 -24.60 5.69 -4.66
CA GLU A 68 -24.79 4.56 -5.56
C GLU A 68 -24.23 3.26 -4.94
N GLN A 69 -23.00 3.32 -4.43
CA GLN A 69 -22.37 2.18 -3.76
C GLN A 69 -23.16 1.73 -2.52
N ALA A 70 -23.64 2.67 -1.69
CA ALA A 70 -24.43 2.36 -0.51
C ALA A 70 -25.75 1.66 -0.86
N ARG A 71 -26.43 2.11 -1.93
CA ARG A 71 -27.66 1.49 -2.42
C ARG A 71 -27.44 0.11 -3.04
N GLN A 72 -26.25 -0.15 -3.58
CA GLN A 72 -25.90 -1.45 -4.17
C GLN A 72 -25.46 -2.47 -3.11
N PHE A 73 -24.62 -2.06 -2.16
CA PHE A 73 -23.97 -2.96 -1.21
C PHE A 73 -24.60 -3.01 0.18
N HIS A 74 -25.54 -2.10 0.46
CA HIS A 74 -26.28 -2.00 1.74
C HIS A 74 -25.37 -2.08 2.99
N PRO A 75 -24.31 -1.25 3.10
CA PRO A 75 -23.45 -1.28 4.27
C PRO A 75 -24.21 -0.81 5.52
N GLU A 76 -23.72 -1.20 6.71
CA GLU A 76 -24.26 -0.67 7.98
C GLU A 76 -23.90 0.81 8.18
N VAL A 77 -22.71 1.23 7.68
CA VAL A 77 -22.19 2.58 7.87
C VAL A 77 -21.64 3.16 6.57
N VAL A 78 -22.00 4.40 6.31
CA VAL A 78 -21.39 5.23 5.25
C VAL A 78 -20.71 6.42 5.92
N VAL A 79 -19.45 6.71 5.55
CA VAL A 79 -18.75 7.91 6.01
C VAL A 79 -18.43 8.82 4.83
N ILE A 80 -18.93 10.05 4.88
CA ILE A 80 -18.53 11.15 4.00
C ILE A 80 -17.66 12.13 4.79
N ALA A 81 -16.34 12.15 4.52
CA ALA A 81 -15.40 12.87 5.38
C ALA A 81 -15.54 14.41 5.28
N ASP A 82 -15.87 14.93 4.10
CA ASP A 82 -16.17 16.37 3.91
C ASP A 82 -17.61 16.64 4.36
N GLU A 83 -17.75 17.36 5.49
CA GLU A 83 -19.02 17.65 6.13
C GLU A 83 -20.01 18.42 5.24
N THR A 84 -19.52 19.13 4.22
CA THR A 84 -20.37 19.88 3.28
C THR A 84 -21.30 18.97 2.45
N TYR A 85 -21.01 17.68 2.38
CA TYR A 85 -21.80 16.68 1.66
C TYR A 85 -22.69 15.84 2.57
N TYR A 86 -22.67 16.05 3.90
CA TYR A 86 -23.38 15.21 4.85
C TYR A 86 -24.88 15.17 4.57
N ASP A 87 -25.53 16.33 4.47
CA ASP A 87 -26.98 16.42 4.28
C ASP A 87 -27.42 15.71 2.99
N LYS A 88 -26.67 15.92 1.91
CA LYS A 88 -26.94 15.26 0.61
C LYS A 88 -26.91 13.73 0.73
N VAL A 89 -25.89 13.18 1.41
CA VAL A 89 -25.75 11.72 1.54
C VAL A 89 -26.77 11.16 2.53
N SER A 90 -26.97 11.84 3.66
CA SER A 90 -27.93 11.44 4.70
C SER A 90 -29.36 11.43 4.18
N GLU A 91 -29.78 12.48 3.48
CA GLU A 91 -31.12 12.57 2.88
C GLU A 91 -31.32 11.49 1.79
N ALA A 92 -30.34 11.31 0.92
CA ALA A 92 -30.41 10.33 -0.15
C ALA A 92 -30.45 8.86 0.34
N LEU A 93 -30.00 8.56 1.54
CA LEU A 93 -30.01 7.22 2.14
C LEU A 93 -31.05 7.07 3.28
N SER A 94 -31.91 8.06 3.50
CA SER A 94 -32.88 8.09 4.62
C SER A 94 -33.94 6.97 4.56
N ASP A 95 -34.16 6.39 3.38
CA ASP A 95 -35.07 5.25 3.14
C ASP A 95 -34.44 3.87 3.46
N LEU A 96 -33.14 3.84 3.78
CA LEU A 96 -32.38 2.63 4.09
C LEU A 96 -31.91 2.60 5.54
N PRO A 97 -31.71 1.44 6.16
CA PRO A 97 -31.22 1.31 7.54
C PRO A 97 -29.69 1.55 7.64
N ILE A 98 -29.19 2.57 6.94
CA ILE A 98 -27.76 2.88 6.85
C ILE A 98 -27.46 4.09 7.74
N LYS A 99 -26.43 3.97 8.57
CA LYS A 99 -25.93 5.09 9.38
C LYS A 99 -24.99 5.94 8.55
N VAL A 100 -25.25 7.22 8.42
CA VAL A 100 -24.35 8.16 7.74
C VAL A 100 -23.59 8.96 8.77
N TRP A 101 -22.25 8.91 8.70
CA TRP A 101 -21.33 9.68 9.54
C TRP A 101 -20.53 10.66 8.71
N THR A 102 -20.00 11.70 9.38
CA THR A 102 -19.17 12.71 8.70
C THR A 102 -17.99 13.15 9.55
N GLY A 103 -17.06 13.84 8.91
CA GLY A 103 -15.84 14.35 9.55
C GLY A 103 -14.69 13.33 9.58
N PRO A 104 -13.45 13.80 9.74
CA PRO A 104 -12.25 12.95 9.71
C PRO A 104 -12.17 11.96 10.88
N GLU A 105 -12.73 12.30 12.05
CA GLU A 105 -12.78 11.44 13.23
C GLU A 105 -13.64 10.19 13.00
N SER A 106 -14.68 10.32 12.16
CA SER A 106 -15.56 9.20 11.81
C SER A 106 -14.81 8.10 11.03
N LEU A 107 -13.73 8.43 10.29
CA LEU A 107 -12.88 7.44 9.65
C LEU A 107 -12.14 6.57 10.68
N CYS A 108 -11.68 7.17 11.77
CA CYS A 108 -11.04 6.42 12.85
C CYS A 108 -12.07 5.62 13.65
N GLN A 109 -13.25 6.17 13.88
CA GLN A 109 -14.32 5.51 14.63
C GLN A 109 -14.86 4.29 13.88
N VAL A 110 -15.12 4.40 12.58
CA VAL A 110 -15.73 3.29 11.81
C VAL A 110 -14.84 2.06 11.77
N VAL A 111 -13.52 2.22 11.62
CA VAL A 111 -12.59 1.07 11.54
C VAL A 111 -12.44 0.31 12.86
N THR A 112 -12.86 0.89 13.98
CA THR A 112 -12.82 0.24 15.30
C THR A 112 -14.09 -0.56 15.61
N ALA A 113 -15.12 -0.53 14.76
CA ALA A 113 -16.38 -1.23 15.00
C ALA A 113 -16.13 -2.74 15.15
N GLU A 114 -16.75 -3.32 16.21
CA GLU A 114 -16.53 -4.72 16.61
C GLU A 114 -16.79 -5.71 15.48
N PRO A 115 -17.87 -5.60 14.67
CA PRO A 115 -18.17 -6.57 13.62
C PRO A 115 -17.16 -6.62 12.45
N ILE A 116 -16.30 -5.61 12.30
CA ILE A 116 -15.34 -5.55 11.19
C ILE A 116 -14.20 -6.55 11.43
N ASP A 117 -13.97 -7.44 10.47
CA ASP A 117 -12.87 -8.39 10.47
C ASP A 117 -11.63 -7.81 9.77
N MET A 118 -11.84 -7.06 8.66
CA MET A 118 -10.75 -6.54 7.84
C MET A 118 -11.05 -5.11 7.36
N VAL A 119 -10.01 -4.27 7.36
CA VAL A 119 -10.05 -2.91 6.82
C VAL A 119 -9.21 -2.85 5.55
N VAL A 120 -9.81 -2.46 4.44
CA VAL A 120 -9.11 -2.14 3.19
C VAL A 120 -8.79 -0.65 3.20
N THR A 121 -7.50 -0.31 3.24
CA THR A 121 -7.05 1.08 3.27
C THR A 121 -6.74 1.55 1.85
N ALA A 122 -7.77 2.01 1.12
CA ALA A 122 -7.67 2.47 -0.28
C ALA A 122 -7.69 4.00 -0.42
N MET A 123 -7.36 4.71 0.65
CA MET A 123 -7.17 6.16 0.64
C MET A 123 -5.85 6.53 -0.03
N VAL A 124 -5.77 7.72 -0.60
CA VAL A 124 -4.55 8.22 -1.26
C VAL A 124 -3.81 9.19 -0.33
N GLY A 125 -2.49 9.07 -0.28
CA GLY A 125 -1.62 10.00 0.43
C GLY A 125 -1.63 9.84 1.96
N PHE A 126 -1.15 10.87 2.63
CA PHE A 126 -0.93 10.91 4.09
C PHE A 126 -2.19 10.70 4.94
N ALA A 127 -3.39 11.05 4.41
CA ALA A 127 -4.65 11.01 5.16
C ALA A 127 -5.04 9.60 5.68
N GLY A 128 -4.47 8.54 5.11
CA GLY A 128 -4.71 7.16 5.54
C GLY A 128 -4.03 6.76 6.87
N LEU A 129 -3.07 7.54 7.37
CA LEU A 129 -2.26 7.15 8.53
C LEU A 129 -3.08 7.01 9.83
N ARG A 130 -3.85 8.03 10.22
CA ARG A 130 -4.65 7.98 11.47
C ARG A 130 -5.64 6.81 11.50
N PRO A 131 -6.51 6.62 10.49
CA PRO A 131 -7.44 5.49 10.52
C PRO A 131 -6.73 4.13 10.44
N THR A 132 -5.56 4.02 9.79
CA THR A 132 -4.76 2.79 9.82
C THR A 132 -4.24 2.49 11.22
N VAL A 133 -3.70 3.48 11.94
CA VAL A 133 -3.28 3.34 13.34
C VAL A 133 -4.47 2.95 14.24
N ALA A 134 -5.64 3.54 14.03
CA ALA A 134 -6.84 3.19 14.79
C ALA A 134 -7.27 1.73 14.55
N ALA A 135 -7.22 1.27 13.29
CA ALA A 135 -7.53 -0.11 12.92
C ALA A 135 -6.54 -1.11 13.55
N ILE A 136 -5.23 -0.80 13.56
CA ILE A 136 -4.21 -1.64 14.23
C ILE A 136 -4.49 -1.74 15.71
N LYS A 137 -4.72 -0.61 16.40
CA LYS A 137 -5.03 -0.61 17.83
C LYS A 137 -6.31 -1.35 18.17
N ALA A 138 -7.27 -1.40 17.25
CA ALA A 138 -8.48 -2.21 17.35
C ALA A 138 -8.30 -3.66 16.89
N GLN A 139 -7.05 -4.08 16.62
CA GLN A 139 -6.70 -5.45 16.21
C GLN A 139 -7.43 -5.92 14.94
N LYS A 140 -7.71 -5.02 14.01
CA LYS A 140 -8.31 -5.35 12.71
C LYS A 140 -7.23 -5.80 11.73
N MET A 141 -7.51 -6.85 10.96
CA MET A 141 -6.66 -7.24 9.83
C MET A 141 -6.66 -6.12 8.77
N LEU A 142 -5.52 -5.81 8.19
CA LEU A 142 -5.40 -4.76 7.17
C LEU A 142 -5.10 -5.33 5.80
N ALA A 143 -5.88 -4.92 4.79
CA ALA A 143 -5.52 -5.03 3.39
C ALA A 143 -5.02 -3.65 2.93
N LEU A 144 -3.69 -3.47 2.94
CA LEU A 144 -3.05 -2.17 2.76
C LEU A 144 -2.81 -1.85 1.28
N ALA A 145 -3.57 -0.87 0.76
CA ALA A 145 -3.33 -0.28 -0.56
C ALA A 145 -2.75 1.14 -0.48
N ASN A 146 -2.83 1.79 0.68
CA ASN A 146 -2.25 3.10 0.93
C ASN A 146 -0.78 2.96 1.37
N LYS A 147 0.12 2.87 0.39
CA LYS A 147 1.57 2.74 0.64
C LYS A 147 2.16 3.89 1.44
N GLU A 148 1.60 5.09 1.29
CA GLU A 148 2.08 6.29 1.97
C GLU A 148 2.05 6.15 3.50
N THR A 149 1.18 5.32 4.04
CA THR A 149 1.18 4.99 5.49
C THR A 149 2.52 4.40 5.94
N LEU A 150 3.07 3.44 5.20
CA LEU A 150 4.38 2.83 5.50
C LEU A 150 5.54 3.73 5.09
N VAL A 151 5.39 4.48 4.00
CA VAL A 151 6.40 5.46 3.57
C VAL A 151 6.62 6.51 4.64
N VAL A 152 5.53 7.06 5.18
CA VAL A 152 5.59 8.14 6.17
C VAL A 152 6.02 7.63 7.54
N ALA A 153 5.39 6.59 8.05
CA ALA A 153 5.47 6.19 9.45
C ALA A 153 5.77 4.69 9.63
N GLY A 154 6.54 4.09 8.72
CA GLY A 154 6.76 2.64 8.68
C GLY A 154 7.30 2.07 9.97
N GLN A 155 8.26 2.73 10.63
CA GLN A 155 8.79 2.30 11.93
C GLN A 155 7.72 2.26 13.02
N LEU A 156 6.85 3.27 13.06
CA LEU A 156 5.72 3.32 13.99
C LEU A 156 4.72 2.20 13.71
N ILE A 157 4.38 2.01 12.43
CA ILE A 157 3.41 0.99 12.00
C ILE A 157 3.93 -0.42 12.29
N GLU A 158 5.20 -0.71 11.98
CA GLU A 158 5.85 -2.00 12.28
C GLU A 158 5.79 -2.29 13.79
N GLY A 159 6.14 -1.29 14.63
CA GLY A 159 6.06 -1.42 16.09
C GLY A 159 4.65 -1.68 16.60
N LEU A 160 3.65 -0.96 16.08
CA LEU A 160 2.25 -1.19 16.44
C LEU A 160 1.73 -2.55 15.97
N CYS A 161 2.10 -3.00 14.77
CA CYS A 161 1.74 -4.34 14.28
C CYS A 161 2.30 -5.44 15.19
N ALA A 162 3.53 -5.29 15.66
CA ALA A 162 4.15 -6.23 16.60
C ALA A 162 3.46 -6.18 17.98
N GLU A 163 3.15 -4.99 18.50
CA GLU A 163 2.49 -4.79 19.79
C GLU A 163 1.07 -5.39 19.82
N TYR A 164 0.27 -5.06 18.79
CA TYR A 164 -1.14 -5.46 18.71
C TYR A 164 -1.36 -6.79 17.97
N GLN A 165 -0.30 -7.46 17.49
CA GLN A 165 -0.35 -8.71 16.74
C GLN A 165 -1.26 -8.61 15.49
N VAL A 166 -1.14 -7.50 14.75
CA VAL A 166 -1.94 -7.23 13.56
C VAL A 166 -1.18 -7.57 12.29
N THR A 167 -1.92 -8.17 11.35
CA THR A 167 -1.43 -8.48 10.00
C THR A 167 -1.71 -7.36 9.04
N ILE A 168 -0.69 -6.98 8.25
CA ILE A 168 -0.85 -6.19 7.05
C ILE A 168 -0.71 -7.09 5.83
N LEU A 169 -1.78 -7.26 5.06
CA LEU A 169 -1.78 -7.95 3.77
C LEU A 169 -1.56 -6.90 2.67
N PRO A 170 -0.50 -7.01 1.86
CA PRO A 170 -0.21 -6.02 0.84
C PRO A 170 -1.18 -6.15 -0.33
N VAL A 171 -1.74 -5.01 -0.75
CA VAL A 171 -2.59 -4.88 -1.94
C VAL A 171 -1.79 -4.32 -3.12
N ASP A 172 -0.73 -3.54 -2.88
CA ASP A 172 0.17 -3.12 -3.95
C ASP A 172 0.72 -4.37 -4.68
N SER A 173 0.70 -4.34 -6.02
CA SER A 173 0.93 -5.54 -6.84
C SER A 173 2.32 -6.14 -6.63
N GLU A 174 3.34 -5.32 -6.50
CA GLU A 174 4.72 -5.74 -6.29
C GLU A 174 4.92 -6.38 -4.91
N HIS A 175 4.32 -5.78 -3.87
CA HIS A 175 4.41 -6.33 -2.51
C HIS A 175 3.55 -7.58 -2.33
N SER A 176 2.38 -7.61 -2.95
CA SER A 176 1.57 -8.84 -3.03
C SER A 176 2.33 -9.96 -3.72
N ALA A 177 3.09 -9.66 -4.78
CA ALA A 177 3.92 -10.64 -5.48
C ALA A 177 5.02 -11.19 -4.57
N ILE A 178 5.77 -10.33 -3.87
CA ILE A 178 6.78 -10.73 -2.88
C ILE A 178 6.13 -11.59 -1.79
N PHE A 179 5.03 -11.13 -1.21
CA PHE A 179 4.30 -11.87 -0.18
C PHE A 179 3.88 -13.27 -0.65
N GLN A 180 3.42 -13.40 -1.91
CA GLN A 180 3.07 -14.69 -2.50
C GLN A 180 4.29 -15.61 -2.71
N CYS A 181 5.45 -15.04 -3.12
CA CYS A 181 6.69 -15.79 -3.26
C CYS A 181 7.22 -16.32 -1.92
N LEU A 182 6.92 -15.63 -0.83
CA LEU A 182 7.36 -15.99 0.52
C LEU A 182 6.46 -17.04 1.21
N GLN A 183 5.31 -17.37 0.62
CA GLN A 183 4.43 -18.38 1.21
C GLN A 183 5.13 -19.74 1.28
N GLY A 184 5.11 -20.35 2.49
CA GLY A 184 5.76 -21.62 2.75
C GLY A 184 7.25 -21.53 3.10
N GLU A 185 7.84 -20.34 3.04
CA GLU A 185 9.22 -20.12 3.52
C GLU A 185 9.26 -19.75 4.98
N SER A 186 10.35 -20.12 5.65
CA SER A 186 10.57 -19.82 7.07
C SER A 186 11.08 -18.40 7.24
N ILE A 187 10.23 -17.42 6.96
CA ILE A 187 10.62 -16.02 7.05
C ILE A 187 9.50 -15.26 7.70
N ALA A 188 9.82 -14.34 8.55
CA ALA A 188 9.25 -13.04 8.50
C ALA A 188 9.66 -12.18 9.68
N ARG A 189 9.86 -10.99 9.33
CA ARG A 189 9.99 -9.82 10.18
C ARG A 189 9.09 -8.74 9.56
N GLY A 190 9.11 -7.58 10.09
CA GLY A 190 8.30 -6.49 9.61
C GLY A 190 6.84 -6.62 10.08
N CYS A 191 5.92 -6.23 9.22
CA CYS A 191 4.48 -6.27 9.53
C CYS A 191 3.86 -7.68 9.48
N PHE A 192 4.68 -8.72 9.52
CA PHE A 192 4.25 -10.13 9.56
C PHE A 192 4.79 -10.87 10.79
N PRO A 193 4.48 -10.42 12.01
CA PRO A 193 5.11 -10.96 13.23
C PRO A 193 4.88 -12.45 13.44
N TRP A 194 3.84 -13.05 12.86
CA TRP A 194 3.54 -14.47 13.01
C TRP A 194 4.28 -15.37 11.99
N LEU A 195 4.68 -14.87 10.82
CA LEU A 195 5.46 -15.68 9.88
C LEU A 195 6.83 -16.04 10.46
N ALA A 196 7.35 -15.23 11.38
CA ALA A 196 8.63 -15.49 12.06
C ALA A 196 8.62 -16.73 12.95
N ASN A 197 7.44 -17.19 13.41
CA ASN A 197 7.33 -18.23 14.44
C ASN A 197 6.69 -19.53 13.96
N ASP A 198 5.97 -19.54 12.83
CA ASP A 198 5.14 -20.70 12.45
C ASP A 198 5.95 -21.92 11.95
N ASN A 199 7.20 -21.73 11.56
CA ASN A 199 8.08 -22.83 11.17
C ASN A 199 9.23 -23.09 12.15
N ALA A 200 9.28 -22.36 13.25
CA ALA A 200 10.21 -22.65 14.35
C ALA A 200 9.75 -23.90 15.11
N ASN A 201 9.83 -25.07 14.44
CA ASN A 201 9.93 -26.32 15.21
C ASN A 201 11.27 -26.27 15.94
N PRO A 202 11.32 -26.12 17.28
CA PRO A 202 12.57 -26.06 18.02
C PRO A 202 13.42 -27.34 17.89
N GLU A 203 12.85 -28.40 17.33
CA GLU A 203 13.53 -29.67 17.05
C GLU A 203 14.14 -29.76 15.66
N LYS A 204 13.86 -28.78 14.75
CA LYS A 204 14.47 -28.72 13.42
C LYS A 204 15.66 -27.75 13.39
N PRO A 205 16.81 -28.14 12.87
CA PRO A 205 17.92 -27.20 12.72
C PRO A 205 17.54 -26.09 11.76
N HIS A 206 17.57 -24.85 12.25
CA HIS A 206 17.51 -23.66 11.41
C HIS A 206 18.91 -23.39 10.88
N TYR A 207 19.11 -23.55 9.59
CA TYR A 207 20.40 -23.29 8.96
C TYR A 207 20.67 -21.79 8.79
N LEU A 208 19.61 -20.97 8.70
CA LEU A 208 19.67 -19.51 8.54
C LEU A 208 18.48 -18.86 9.25
N ASP A 209 18.74 -17.73 9.90
CA ASP A 209 17.70 -16.90 10.52
C ASP A 209 16.79 -16.22 9.48
N ASN A 210 17.35 -15.94 8.30
CA ASN A 210 16.63 -15.40 7.15
C ASN A 210 17.23 -15.93 5.85
N PRO A 211 16.50 -16.75 5.07
CA PRO A 211 16.98 -17.31 3.82
C PRO A 211 16.86 -16.33 2.62
N ILE A 212 16.29 -15.12 2.81
CA ILE A 212 16.20 -14.13 1.74
C ILE A 212 17.57 -13.44 1.57
N ASP A 213 18.11 -13.50 0.35
CA ASP A 213 19.25 -12.69 -0.05
C ASP A 213 18.78 -11.28 -0.40
N LYS A 214 17.81 -11.17 -1.31
CA LYS A 214 17.23 -9.86 -1.69
C LYS A 214 15.82 -9.95 -2.24
N LEU A 215 15.12 -8.82 -2.16
CA LEU A 215 13.87 -8.57 -2.86
C LEU A 215 14.17 -7.82 -4.15
N ILE A 216 13.54 -8.23 -5.26
CA ILE A 216 13.69 -7.59 -6.56
C ILE A 216 12.32 -7.05 -6.97
N ILE A 217 12.13 -5.75 -6.80
CA ILE A 217 10.89 -5.04 -7.14
C ILE A 217 10.94 -4.66 -8.62
N THR A 218 9.96 -5.08 -9.41
CA THR A 218 9.91 -4.71 -10.82
C THR A 218 9.24 -3.36 -11.03
N ALA A 219 9.60 -2.67 -12.09
CA ALA A 219 9.04 -1.39 -12.50
C ALA A 219 8.81 -1.38 -14.00
N SER A 220 7.68 -0.80 -14.47
CA SER A 220 7.49 -0.57 -15.92
C SER A 220 8.52 0.41 -16.51
N GLY A 221 9.12 1.25 -15.66
CA GLY A 221 10.01 2.35 -16.04
C GLY A 221 9.27 3.63 -16.45
N GLY A 222 7.93 3.60 -16.46
CA GLY A 222 7.09 4.74 -16.81
C GLY A 222 7.15 5.16 -18.29
N PRO A 223 6.41 6.21 -18.67
CA PRO A 223 6.32 6.65 -20.06
C PRO A 223 7.62 7.27 -20.62
N PHE A 224 8.53 7.71 -19.75
CA PHE A 224 9.78 8.38 -20.14
C PHE A 224 11.02 7.49 -20.02
N ARG A 225 10.85 6.18 -19.86
CA ARG A 225 11.94 5.22 -19.70
C ARG A 225 13.05 5.33 -20.75
N THR A 226 12.69 5.63 -22.00
CA THR A 226 13.62 5.76 -23.14
C THR A 226 14.01 7.20 -23.45
N PHE A 227 13.50 8.19 -22.73
CA PHE A 227 13.78 9.61 -22.97
C PHE A 227 15.15 10.01 -22.44
N THR A 228 15.84 10.89 -23.15
CA THR A 228 17.03 11.56 -22.65
C THR A 228 16.66 12.65 -21.65
N MET A 229 17.62 13.10 -20.83
CA MET A 229 17.42 14.23 -19.92
C MET A 229 16.93 15.51 -20.65
N GLU A 230 17.43 15.74 -21.87
CA GLU A 230 16.99 16.87 -22.68
C GLU A 230 15.52 16.76 -23.09
N GLN A 231 15.10 15.57 -23.52
CA GLN A 231 13.70 15.30 -23.86
C GLN A 231 12.76 15.43 -22.66
N MET A 232 13.25 15.11 -21.45
CA MET A 232 12.46 15.20 -20.21
C MET A 232 12.27 16.64 -19.70
N ARG A 233 13.05 17.63 -20.20
CA ARG A 233 12.95 19.04 -19.73
C ARG A 233 11.58 19.67 -19.96
N ASP A 234 10.95 19.35 -21.07
CA ASP A 234 9.74 20.00 -21.54
C ASP A 234 8.54 19.06 -21.66
N VAL A 235 8.61 17.88 -21.01
CA VAL A 235 7.46 16.97 -20.94
C VAL A 235 6.33 17.59 -20.14
N THR A 236 5.11 17.32 -20.59
CA THR A 236 3.89 17.83 -19.98
C THR A 236 3.22 16.81 -19.08
N ALA A 237 2.37 17.27 -18.18
CA ALA A 237 1.54 16.39 -17.37
C ALA A 237 0.68 15.43 -18.21
N ALA A 238 0.15 15.92 -19.35
CA ALA A 238 -0.63 15.09 -20.28
C ALA A 238 0.19 13.92 -20.90
N GLN A 239 1.49 14.13 -21.13
CA GLN A 239 2.39 13.06 -21.59
C GLN A 239 2.71 12.08 -20.44
N ALA A 240 2.97 12.61 -19.24
CA ALA A 240 3.28 11.80 -18.06
C ALA A 240 2.09 10.94 -17.59
N LEU A 241 0.86 11.38 -17.83
CA LEU A 241 -0.36 10.64 -17.50
C LEU A 241 -0.63 9.45 -18.44
N LYS A 242 0.13 9.26 -19.51
CA LYS A 242 0.00 8.11 -20.41
C LYS A 242 0.87 6.95 -19.95
N HIS A 243 0.37 6.20 -18.95
CA HIS A 243 1.09 5.00 -18.50
C HIS A 243 0.96 3.87 -19.53
N PRO A 244 2.06 3.12 -19.83
CA PRO A 244 2.04 2.11 -20.90
C PRO A 244 1.16 0.88 -20.60
N ASN A 245 1.02 0.47 -19.34
CA ASN A 245 0.42 -0.83 -18.98
C ASN A 245 -0.74 -0.73 -17.98
N TRP A 246 -0.84 0.35 -17.19
CA TRP A 246 -1.79 0.48 -16.10
C TRP A 246 -2.71 1.69 -16.29
N ASP A 247 -3.99 1.52 -15.95
CA ASP A 247 -4.93 2.62 -15.77
C ASP A 247 -5.00 2.98 -14.28
N MET A 248 -4.38 4.08 -13.91
CA MET A 248 -4.19 4.49 -12.53
C MET A 248 -4.65 5.93 -12.29
N GLY A 249 -4.85 6.28 -11.01
CA GLY A 249 -5.13 7.65 -10.63
C GLY A 249 -3.98 8.62 -11.01
N ALA A 250 -4.32 9.89 -11.25
CA ALA A 250 -3.36 10.87 -11.76
C ALA A 250 -2.10 11.03 -10.89
N LYS A 251 -2.24 11.02 -9.55
CA LYS A 251 -1.09 11.15 -8.62
C LYS A 251 -0.08 10.03 -8.83
N ILE A 252 -0.53 8.78 -8.75
CA ILE A 252 0.35 7.62 -8.86
C ILE A 252 0.94 7.46 -10.28
N THR A 253 0.23 7.92 -11.32
CA THR A 253 0.75 7.89 -12.69
C THR A 253 1.92 8.86 -12.86
N ILE A 254 1.86 10.06 -12.28
CA ILE A 254 3.00 11.00 -12.26
C ILE A 254 4.16 10.44 -11.41
N ASP A 255 3.87 9.84 -10.27
CA ASP A 255 4.89 9.18 -9.44
C ASP A 255 5.56 8.01 -10.19
N SER A 256 4.82 7.26 -10.99
CA SER A 256 5.37 6.23 -11.88
C SER A 256 6.28 6.84 -12.96
N ALA A 257 5.85 7.94 -13.60
CA ALA A 257 6.64 8.63 -14.62
C ALA A 257 7.99 9.13 -14.09
N SER A 258 8.04 9.58 -12.83
CA SER A 258 9.25 10.07 -12.16
C SER A 258 10.04 8.99 -11.40
N MET A 259 9.60 7.74 -11.41
CA MET A 259 10.09 6.63 -10.60
C MET A 259 9.95 6.82 -9.08
N MET A 260 9.26 7.87 -8.61
CA MET A 260 8.97 8.05 -7.17
C MET A 260 8.03 6.97 -6.65
N ASN A 261 7.07 6.51 -7.45
CA ASN A 261 6.22 5.38 -7.07
C ASN A 261 7.07 4.16 -6.69
N LYS A 262 8.07 3.85 -7.51
CA LYS A 262 8.98 2.74 -7.23
C LYS A 262 9.88 3.01 -6.01
N GLY A 263 10.27 4.27 -5.80
CA GLY A 263 10.96 4.69 -4.57
C GLY A 263 10.11 4.46 -3.31
N PHE A 264 8.83 4.78 -3.36
CA PHE A 264 7.90 4.51 -2.25
C PHE A 264 7.70 3.01 -2.02
N GLU A 265 7.67 2.22 -3.06
CA GLU A 265 7.59 0.77 -2.94
C GLU A 265 8.85 0.14 -2.33
N VAL A 266 10.04 0.69 -2.59
CA VAL A 266 11.27 0.30 -1.88
C VAL A 266 11.14 0.55 -0.37
N ILE A 267 10.62 1.73 0.00
CA ILE A 267 10.40 2.09 1.42
C ILE A 267 9.35 1.15 2.05
N GLU A 268 8.25 0.90 1.36
CA GLU A 268 7.19 0.00 1.81
C GLU A 268 7.70 -1.43 2.02
N ALA A 269 8.50 -1.96 1.07
CA ALA A 269 9.10 -3.29 1.16
C ALA A 269 10.00 -3.45 2.39
N ARG A 270 10.75 -2.40 2.76
CA ARG A 270 11.57 -2.38 3.98
C ARG A 270 10.73 -2.72 5.21
N TRP A 271 9.58 -2.06 5.36
CA TRP A 271 8.73 -2.19 6.53
C TRP A 271 7.84 -3.43 6.49
N LEU A 272 7.30 -3.79 5.33
CA LEU A 272 6.51 -5.00 5.19
C LEU A 272 7.33 -6.25 5.49
N PHE A 273 8.53 -6.35 4.93
CA PHE A 273 9.30 -7.59 4.94
C PHE A 273 10.53 -7.56 5.89
N GLY A 274 10.73 -6.44 6.60
CA GLY A 274 11.84 -6.31 7.56
C GLY A 274 13.24 -6.39 6.91
N MET A 275 13.37 -5.98 5.64
CA MET A 275 14.62 -6.09 4.87
C MET A 275 15.49 -4.84 5.05
N ASN A 276 16.79 -5.00 4.98
CA ASN A 276 17.69 -3.85 4.92
C ASN A 276 17.66 -3.19 3.54
N THR A 277 18.04 -1.92 3.46
CA THR A 277 17.99 -1.15 2.21
C THR A 277 18.85 -1.76 1.09
N ASP A 278 19.99 -2.35 1.43
CA ASP A 278 20.91 -3.03 0.52
C ASP A 278 20.40 -4.39 0.02
N GLN A 279 19.36 -4.91 0.66
CA GLN A 279 18.68 -6.15 0.24
C GLN A 279 17.47 -5.89 -0.67
N ILE A 280 17.20 -4.64 -1.05
CA ILE A 280 16.07 -4.29 -1.92
C ILE A 280 16.62 -3.72 -3.23
N GLU A 281 16.38 -4.44 -4.33
CA GLU A 281 16.78 -4.03 -5.67
C GLU A 281 15.55 -3.67 -6.52
N VAL A 282 15.76 -2.78 -7.49
CA VAL A 282 14.76 -2.43 -8.51
C VAL A 282 15.24 -2.94 -9.87
N ALA A 283 14.35 -3.64 -10.57
CA ALA A 283 14.56 -4.07 -11.96
C ALA A 283 13.48 -3.44 -12.86
N VAL A 284 13.89 -2.73 -13.89
CA VAL A 284 12.94 -2.20 -14.89
C VAL A 284 12.51 -3.35 -15.81
N HIS A 285 11.22 -3.65 -15.82
CA HIS A 285 10.57 -4.70 -16.59
C HIS A 285 9.38 -4.12 -17.38
N PRO A 286 9.61 -3.66 -18.62
CA PRO A 286 8.61 -2.90 -19.36
C PRO A 286 7.31 -3.66 -19.64
N GLN A 287 7.37 -4.99 -19.72
CA GLN A 287 6.19 -5.82 -20.00
C GLN A 287 5.24 -5.92 -18.80
N SER A 288 5.71 -5.64 -17.58
CA SER A 288 4.93 -5.69 -16.33
C SER A 288 4.19 -7.03 -16.11
N ILE A 289 4.77 -8.14 -16.55
CA ILE A 289 4.25 -9.50 -16.39
C ILE A 289 4.80 -10.15 -15.14
N VAL A 290 6.09 -9.98 -14.87
CA VAL A 290 6.70 -10.31 -13.58
C VAL A 290 6.46 -9.14 -12.65
N HIS A 291 5.64 -9.35 -11.61
CA HIS A 291 5.29 -8.26 -10.69
C HIS A 291 6.38 -8.01 -9.64
N SER A 292 7.03 -9.04 -9.14
CA SER A 292 8.27 -8.95 -8.32
C SER A 292 8.88 -10.33 -8.13
N MET A 293 10.09 -10.37 -7.55
CA MET A 293 10.85 -11.60 -7.33
C MET A 293 11.49 -11.57 -5.94
N VAL A 294 11.78 -12.76 -5.41
CA VAL A 294 12.58 -12.97 -4.19
C VAL A 294 13.75 -13.87 -4.55
N GLN A 295 14.96 -13.40 -4.31
CA GLN A 295 16.18 -14.20 -4.41
C GLN A 295 16.54 -14.74 -3.03
N PHE A 296 16.84 -16.04 -2.98
CA PHE A 296 17.22 -16.74 -1.76
C PHE A 296 18.73 -16.94 -1.69
N SER A 297 19.23 -17.19 -0.49
CA SER A 297 20.66 -17.38 -0.21
C SER A 297 21.27 -18.61 -0.88
N ASP A 298 20.45 -19.57 -1.33
CA ASP A 298 20.88 -20.72 -2.13
C ASP A 298 21.02 -20.39 -3.64
N GLY A 299 20.69 -19.14 -4.03
CA GLY A 299 20.72 -18.66 -5.41
C GLY A 299 19.40 -18.86 -6.17
N ALA A 300 18.39 -19.52 -5.59
CA ALA A 300 17.08 -19.65 -6.22
C ALA A 300 16.35 -18.32 -6.30
N ILE A 301 15.55 -18.12 -7.34
CA ILE A 301 14.66 -16.97 -7.48
C ILE A 301 13.21 -17.46 -7.65
N LYS A 302 12.30 -16.98 -6.79
CA LYS A 302 10.87 -17.12 -7.00
C LYS A 302 10.30 -15.82 -7.56
N ALA A 303 9.39 -15.94 -8.52
CA ALA A 303 8.71 -14.80 -9.14
C ALA A 303 7.21 -15.05 -9.20
N GLN A 304 6.41 -14.00 -8.99
CA GLN A 304 4.98 -14.04 -9.26
C GLN A 304 4.71 -13.34 -10.59
N LEU A 305 3.99 -14.03 -11.46
CA LEU A 305 3.60 -13.54 -12.77
C LEU A 305 2.08 -13.42 -12.85
N GLY A 306 1.61 -12.43 -13.60
CA GLY A 306 0.17 -12.22 -13.83
C GLY A 306 -0.11 -11.14 -14.86
N CYS A 307 -1.36 -11.03 -15.28
CA CYS A 307 -1.82 -9.86 -16.01
C CYS A 307 -1.82 -8.63 -15.08
N PRO A 308 -1.57 -7.41 -15.60
CA PRO A 308 -1.64 -6.19 -14.82
C PRO A 308 -3.10 -5.84 -14.47
N ASP A 309 -3.62 -6.44 -13.40
CA ASP A 309 -4.97 -6.25 -12.90
C ASP A 309 -4.96 -6.24 -11.36
N MET A 310 -5.39 -5.12 -10.77
CA MET A 310 -5.40 -4.95 -9.31
C MET A 310 -6.40 -5.86 -8.59
N LYS A 311 -7.38 -6.43 -9.29
CA LYS A 311 -8.28 -7.44 -8.69
C LYS A 311 -7.54 -8.67 -8.19
N VAL A 312 -6.39 -9.02 -8.81
CA VAL A 312 -5.57 -10.18 -8.39
C VAL A 312 -5.02 -9.99 -6.97
N PRO A 313 -4.24 -8.94 -6.66
CA PRO A 313 -3.73 -8.73 -5.32
C PRO A 313 -4.84 -8.38 -4.31
N ILE A 314 -5.90 -7.65 -4.72
CA ILE A 314 -7.07 -7.39 -3.86
C ILE A 314 -7.73 -8.70 -3.46
N ALA A 315 -8.08 -9.55 -4.43
CA ALA A 315 -8.72 -10.83 -4.17
C ALA A 315 -7.87 -11.72 -3.26
N TYR A 316 -6.54 -11.75 -3.49
CA TYR A 316 -5.64 -12.52 -2.65
C TYR A 316 -5.57 -12.00 -1.21
N ALA A 317 -5.50 -10.68 -1.01
CA ALA A 317 -5.53 -10.08 0.32
C ALA A 317 -6.86 -10.36 1.04
N LEU A 318 -7.99 -10.23 0.36
CA LEU A 318 -9.31 -10.47 0.95
C LEU A 318 -9.55 -11.94 1.30
N SER A 319 -9.01 -12.88 0.52
CA SER A 319 -9.24 -14.33 0.72
C SER A 319 -8.15 -15.03 1.53
N TYR A 320 -7.01 -14.37 1.78
CA TYR A 320 -5.86 -14.99 2.45
C TYR A 320 -6.29 -15.79 3.72
N PRO A 321 -5.75 -17.00 3.94
CA PRO A 321 -4.63 -17.65 3.21
C PRO A 321 -5.06 -18.41 1.94
N ASP A 322 -6.34 -18.49 1.62
CA ASP A 322 -6.85 -19.22 0.46
C ASP A 322 -6.75 -18.38 -0.82
N ARG A 323 -6.92 -19.04 -1.98
CA ARG A 323 -7.14 -18.41 -3.27
C ARG A 323 -8.55 -18.68 -3.72
N MET A 324 -9.26 -17.63 -4.14
CA MET A 324 -10.60 -17.76 -4.68
C MET A 324 -10.59 -17.54 -6.19
N PRO A 325 -11.53 -18.16 -6.93
CA PRO A 325 -11.75 -17.80 -8.33
C PRO A 325 -12.06 -16.31 -8.46
N SER A 326 -11.53 -15.64 -9.47
CA SER A 326 -11.84 -14.24 -9.74
C SER A 326 -12.09 -14.03 -11.23
N GLN A 327 -13.03 -13.14 -11.56
CA GLN A 327 -13.34 -12.72 -12.92
C GLN A 327 -12.36 -11.60 -13.34
N ILE A 328 -11.07 -11.90 -13.32
CA ILE A 328 -10.05 -11.00 -13.83
C ILE A 328 -10.12 -10.90 -15.36
N ASN A 329 -9.66 -9.80 -15.90
CA ASN A 329 -9.57 -9.54 -17.33
C ASN A 329 -8.51 -10.43 -18.01
N GLY A 330 -8.86 -11.71 -18.15
CA GLY A 330 -8.00 -12.70 -18.79
C GLY A 330 -6.99 -13.37 -17.85
N LYS A 331 -6.67 -14.62 -18.16
CA LYS A 331 -5.57 -15.35 -17.55
C LYS A 331 -4.32 -15.15 -18.38
N LEU A 332 -3.19 -14.93 -17.71
CA LEU A 332 -1.91 -14.85 -18.38
C LEU A 332 -1.64 -16.12 -19.20
N ARG A 333 -1.35 -15.93 -20.47
CA ARG A 333 -0.90 -16.98 -21.38
C ARG A 333 0.59 -16.76 -21.63
N ILE A 334 1.41 -17.64 -21.10
CA ILE A 334 2.87 -17.44 -21.10
C ILE A 334 3.44 -17.45 -22.53
N GLU A 335 2.78 -18.14 -23.45
CA GLU A 335 3.15 -18.21 -24.87
C GLU A 335 2.98 -16.88 -25.61
N ASP A 336 2.20 -15.93 -25.07
CA ASP A 336 2.05 -14.58 -25.65
C ASP A 336 3.28 -13.69 -25.36
N TYR A 337 4.19 -14.15 -24.48
CA TYR A 337 5.38 -13.42 -24.03
C TYR A 337 6.66 -14.20 -24.32
N ALA A 338 7.07 -14.19 -25.58
CA ALA A 338 8.29 -14.89 -26.01
C ALA A 338 9.58 -14.36 -25.33
N HIS A 339 9.57 -13.06 -24.94
CA HIS A 339 10.70 -12.40 -24.30
C HIS A 339 10.24 -11.54 -23.13
N LEU A 340 10.88 -11.74 -21.97
CA LEU A 340 10.78 -10.87 -20.80
C LEU A 340 12.13 -10.17 -20.64
N THR A 341 12.13 -8.85 -20.57
CA THR A 341 13.36 -8.06 -20.49
C THR A 341 13.47 -7.37 -19.14
N PHE A 342 14.70 -7.26 -18.64
CA PHE A 342 15.02 -6.62 -17.37
C PHE A 342 16.21 -5.69 -17.56
N GLU A 343 16.10 -4.47 -17.06
CA GLU A 343 17.10 -3.42 -17.16
C GLU A 343 17.40 -2.86 -15.76
N ARG A 344 18.60 -2.34 -15.55
CA ARG A 344 18.91 -1.59 -14.33
C ARG A 344 18.23 -0.22 -14.40
N PRO A 345 17.67 0.28 -13.27
CA PRO A 345 17.15 1.64 -13.23
C PRO A 345 18.27 2.66 -13.40
N ASP A 346 17.98 3.75 -14.09
CA ASP A 346 18.91 4.87 -14.27
C ASP A 346 18.64 5.94 -13.20
N LEU A 347 19.46 5.94 -12.15
CA LEU A 347 19.30 6.83 -11.00
C LEU A 347 19.70 8.29 -11.29
N GLU A 348 20.44 8.55 -12.38
CA GLU A 348 20.78 9.90 -12.82
C GLU A 348 19.60 10.54 -13.56
N ARG A 349 18.95 9.78 -14.45
CA ARG A 349 17.75 10.25 -15.16
C ARG A 349 16.50 10.29 -14.28
N PHE A 350 16.42 9.43 -13.29
CA PHE A 350 15.30 9.33 -12.35
C PHE A 350 15.74 9.51 -10.89
N PRO A 351 16.17 10.73 -10.54
CA PRO A 351 16.76 10.98 -9.20
C PRO A 351 15.77 10.78 -8.06
N ASN A 352 14.45 10.81 -8.30
CA ASN A 352 13.46 10.50 -7.26
C ASN A 352 13.60 9.08 -6.70
N LEU A 353 13.98 8.09 -7.51
CA LEU A 353 14.25 6.75 -7.02
C LEU A 353 15.49 6.72 -6.11
N ARG A 354 16.57 7.44 -6.48
CA ARG A 354 17.76 7.60 -5.62
C ARG A 354 17.40 8.27 -4.30
N LEU A 355 16.64 9.38 -4.35
CA LEU A 355 16.20 10.11 -3.15
C LEU A 355 15.41 9.22 -2.18
N ALA A 356 14.61 8.29 -2.68
CA ALA A 356 13.88 7.36 -1.83
C ALA A 356 14.82 6.38 -1.11
N PHE A 357 15.84 5.84 -1.79
CA PHE A 357 16.87 5.03 -1.15
C PHE A 357 17.68 5.83 -0.12
N ASP A 358 18.08 7.07 -0.46
CA ASP A 358 18.83 7.95 0.44
C ASP A 358 18.01 8.29 1.70
N ALA A 359 16.71 8.63 1.54
CA ALA A 359 15.82 8.93 2.65
C ALA A 359 15.60 7.71 3.55
N LEU A 360 15.42 6.52 2.95
CA LEU A 360 15.26 5.27 3.69
C LEU A 360 16.53 4.92 4.48
N ALA A 361 17.70 5.07 3.88
CA ALA A 361 19.00 4.82 4.54
C ALA A 361 19.28 5.81 5.69
N ALA A 362 18.85 7.07 5.55
CA ALA A 362 18.97 8.08 6.59
C ALA A 362 18.04 7.81 7.78
N GLY A 363 16.90 7.17 7.57
CA GLY A 363 15.92 6.79 8.61
C GLY A 363 15.18 7.99 9.20
N GLY A 364 14.61 7.79 10.40
CA GLY A 364 13.83 8.80 11.09
C GLY A 364 12.66 9.32 10.27
N ASP A 365 12.54 10.63 10.19
CA ASP A 365 11.48 11.35 9.49
C ASP A 365 11.73 11.57 7.99
N ARG A 366 12.90 11.18 7.45
CA ARG A 366 13.31 11.55 6.08
C ARG A 366 12.34 11.08 5.01
N THR A 367 11.78 9.89 5.16
CA THR A 367 10.79 9.37 4.21
C THR A 367 9.44 10.11 4.29
N CYS A 368 9.04 10.58 5.48
CA CYS A 368 7.88 11.46 5.67
C CYS A 368 8.08 12.80 4.94
N VAL A 369 9.23 13.45 5.15
CA VAL A 369 9.57 14.71 4.48
C VAL A 369 9.57 14.54 2.95
N LEU A 370 10.17 13.45 2.45
CA LEU A 370 10.21 13.14 1.02
C LEU A 370 8.79 12.95 0.44
N ASN A 371 7.93 12.23 1.15
CA ASN A 371 6.53 12.04 0.72
C ASN A 371 5.78 13.38 0.66
N ALA A 372 5.89 14.22 1.71
CA ALA A 372 5.23 15.52 1.76
C ALA A 372 5.70 16.45 0.63
N ALA A 373 7.01 16.51 0.38
CA ALA A 373 7.59 17.27 -0.72
C ALA A 373 7.09 16.76 -2.08
N ASN A 374 7.08 15.43 -2.28
CA ASN A 374 6.62 14.83 -3.52
C ASN A 374 5.13 15.08 -3.78
N GLU A 375 4.27 15.03 -2.77
CA GLU A 375 2.85 15.35 -2.97
C GLU A 375 2.65 16.80 -3.44
N VAL A 376 3.44 17.75 -2.92
CA VAL A 376 3.41 19.15 -3.37
C VAL A 376 3.93 19.28 -4.81
N THR A 377 5.07 18.68 -5.13
CA THR A 377 5.67 18.78 -6.47
C THR A 377 4.86 18.06 -7.53
N ASN A 378 4.27 16.89 -7.20
CA ASN A 378 3.36 16.15 -8.05
C ASN A 378 2.11 16.99 -8.39
N GLU A 379 1.50 17.63 -7.39
CA GLU A 379 0.35 18.51 -7.59
C GLU A 379 0.73 19.74 -8.45
N ALA A 380 1.85 20.38 -8.13
CA ALA A 380 2.36 21.54 -8.88
C ALA A 380 2.63 21.17 -10.35
N PHE A 381 3.25 20.02 -10.63
CA PHE A 381 3.47 19.56 -11.99
C PHE A 381 2.17 19.31 -12.75
N ARG A 382 1.20 18.65 -12.14
CA ARG A 382 -0.13 18.42 -12.74
C ARG A 382 -0.87 19.70 -13.06
N ARG A 383 -0.64 20.77 -12.28
CA ARG A 383 -1.20 22.10 -12.48
C ARG A 383 -0.36 22.99 -13.42
N GLY A 384 0.77 22.50 -13.92
CA GLY A 384 1.68 23.28 -14.77
C GLY A 384 2.47 24.37 -14.04
N GLN A 385 2.58 24.28 -12.71
CA GLN A 385 3.27 25.24 -11.85
C GLN A 385 4.76 24.91 -11.64
N CYS A 386 5.20 23.72 -12.04
CA CYS A 386 6.61 23.36 -12.10
C CYS A 386 6.89 22.43 -13.30
N LYS A 387 8.16 22.29 -13.67
CA LYS A 387 8.61 21.35 -14.70
C LYS A 387 8.88 19.97 -14.11
N PHE A 388 8.87 18.93 -14.96
CA PHE A 388 9.07 17.54 -14.56
C PHE A 388 10.38 17.31 -13.78
N LEU A 389 11.51 17.77 -14.32
CA LEU A 389 12.81 17.60 -13.64
C LEU A 389 12.92 18.42 -12.36
N GLN A 390 12.22 19.53 -12.26
CA GLN A 390 12.19 20.37 -11.06
C GLN A 390 11.56 19.64 -9.86
N MET A 391 10.69 18.66 -10.09
CA MET A 391 10.11 17.88 -9.00
C MET A 391 11.19 17.24 -8.11
N ALA A 392 12.15 16.55 -8.71
CA ALA A 392 13.23 15.91 -7.95
C ALA A 392 14.15 16.92 -7.25
N GLU A 393 14.45 18.04 -7.90
CA GLU A 393 15.26 19.11 -7.31
C GLU A 393 14.60 19.71 -6.05
N VAL A 394 13.29 19.95 -6.10
CA VAL A 394 12.54 20.49 -4.95
C VAL A 394 12.43 19.46 -3.85
N ASN A 395 12.17 18.19 -4.19
CA ASN A 395 12.14 17.11 -3.22
C ASN A 395 13.48 17.01 -2.45
N GLU A 396 14.61 17.00 -3.18
CA GLU A 396 15.96 16.95 -2.58
C GLU A 396 16.25 18.16 -1.67
N LYS A 397 15.95 19.38 -2.15
CA LYS A 397 16.13 20.60 -1.37
C LYS A 397 15.25 20.64 -0.12
N THR A 398 14.01 20.13 -0.21
CA THR A 398 13.12 20.08 0.95
C THR A 398 13.66 19.13 1.99
N VAL A 399 14.06 17.91 1.60
CA VAL A 399 14.64 16.92 2.53
C VAL A 399 15.91 17.48 3.21
N ALA A 400 16.75 18.20 2.46
CA ALA A 400 17.96 18.81 3.00
C ALA A 400 17.68 19.99 3.95
N ALA A 401 16.61 20.74 3.75
CA ALA A 401 16.28 21.93 4.51
C ALA A 401 15.53 21.64 5.83
N MET A 402 14.85 20.49 5.93
CA MET A 402 14.08 20.14 7.12
C MET A 402 14.97 19.62 8.26
N PRO A 403 14.70 19.99 9.51
CA PRO A 403 15.35 19.38 10.68
C PRO A 403 15.18 17.86 10.68
N PHE A 404 16.11 17.14 11.31
CA PHE A 404 16.05 15.68 11.41
C PHE A 404 15.46 15.25 12.76
N VAL A 405 14.44 14.40 12.71
CA VAL A 405 13.83 13.76 13.89
C VAL A 405 14.03 12.24 13.79
N ALA A 406 14.83 11.69 14.69
CA ALA A 406 15.26 10.29 14.62
C ALA A 406 14.13 9.27 14.93
N SER A 407 13.21 9.63 15.83
CA SER A 407 12.14 8.74 16.28
C SER A 407 10.84 9.54 16.46
N PRO A 408 10.16 9.90 15.35
CA PRO A 408 8.95 10.68 15.45
C PRO A 408 7.80 9.89 16.09
N SER A 409 7.02 10.55 16.95
CA SER A 409 5.71 10.08 17.39
C SER A 409 4.67 10.22 16.29
N LEU A 410 3.47 9.69 16.50
CA LEU A 410 2.37 9.87 15.55
C LEU A 410 2.07 11.35 15.29
N GLU A 411 2.05 12.16 16.33
CA GLU A 411 1.75 13.59 16.20
C GLU A 411 2.90 14.34 15.51
N ASP A 412 4.16 13.99 15.81
CA ASP A 412 5.33 14.57 15.12
C ASP A 412 5.25 14.34 13.59
N TYR A 413 4.78 13.18 13.13
CA TYR A 413 4.60 12.93 11.69
C TYR A 413 3.60 13.90 11.05
N PHE A 414 2.54 14.31 11.76
CA PHE A 414 1.60 15.31 11.25
C PHE A 414 2.20 16.71 11.18
N GLU A 415 2.99 17.10 12.17
CA GLU A 415 3.69 18.38 12.18
C GLU A 415 4.77 18.42 11.10
N ILE A 416 5.60 17.38 10.98
CA ILE A 416 6.64 17.25 9.96
C ILE A 416 6.06 17.29 8.54
N ASP A 417 4.96 16.56 8.27
CA ASP A 417 4.30 16.60 6.96
C ASP A 417 3.82 18.00 6.61
N ALA A 418 3.19 18.69 7.58
CA ALA A 418 2.69 20.05 7.38
C ALA A 418 3.81 21.05 7.10
N GLU A 419 4.89 21.02 7.88
CA GLU A 419 6.06 21.89 7.72
C GLU A 419 6.80 21.60 6.40
N ALA A 420 7.01 20.33 6.06
CA ALA A 420 7.66 19.94 4.81
C ALA A 420 6.86 20.39 3.58
N ARG A 421 5.52 20.36 3.64
CA ARG A 421 4.66 20.91 2.56
C ARG A 421 4.82 22.42 2.42
N ILE A 422 4.90 23.15 3.52
CA ILE A 422 5.16 24.61 3.50
C ILE A 422 6.52 24.85 2.86
N LYS A 423 7.57 24.13 3.31
CA LYS A 423 8.92 24.27 2.79
C LYS A 423 9.01 23.96 1.30
N ALA A 424 8.36 22.92 0.81
CA ALA A 424 8.33 22.57 -0.61
C ALA A 424 7.66 23.66 -1.46
N ARG A 425 6.57 24.28 -0.97
CA ARG A 425 5.92 25.41 -1.65
C ARG A 425 6.83 26.64 -1.68
N GLU A 426 7.48 26.98 -0.57
CA GLU A 426 8.47 28.08 -0.53
C GLU A 426 9.56 27.89 -1.59
N ILE A 427 10.12 26.68 -1.70
CA ILE A 427 11.19 26.38 -2.68
C ILE A 427 10.65 26.47 -4.12
N LEU A 428 9.38 26.13 -4.35
CA LEU A 428 8.71 26.30 -5.64
C LEU A 428 8.35 27.76 -5.96
N GLY A 429 8.29 28.63 -4.95
CA GLY A 429 7.78 30.00 -5.09
C GLY A 429 6.25 30.08 -5.17
N LEU A 430 5.54 29.17 -4.48
CA LEU A 430 4.08 29.04 -4.44
C LEU A 430 3.50 29.50 -3.10
#